data_251c48f38047c4b0a8eb6a693784da07
#
_entry.id   251c48f38047c4b0a8eb6a693784da07
#
_cell.length_a   1.000
_cell.length_b   1.000
_cell.length_c   1.000
_cell.angle_alpha   90.00
_cell.angle_beta   90.00
_cell.angle_gamma   90.00
#
_symmetry.space_group_name_H-M   'P 1'
#
loop_
_entity.id
_entity.type
_entity.pdbx_description
1 polymer ?
#
loop_
_entity_poly.entity_id
_entity_poly.type
_entity_poly.pdbx_seq_one_letter_code
_entity_poly.pdbx_strand_id
1 'polypeptide(L)'
;MKKNTLIFLIVLIVFVWVLPGYRESMDIIAGFTPAMTMVIDAGHGGQDSGACAKDGTKEKSITLSIAKFLQKEAAGYRVSAVMTREGDDGLYDDYSTASGWTKVGDMKARRMIMDDSKPQLVVSIHLNSFFSDESVHGAQIFYPTNGSPETVAKNETLARTVKELLRTELPNAGDRIILPKKDMFIFREAAFDGLLVECGFLSNPDDLNMLKDEEYQKSFAAALMKGIAANYNLKKL
;
A
#
# COMPACT_ATOMS: atom_id res chain seq x y z
N MET A 1 43.35 -3.44 38.79
CA MET A 1 42.19 -3.72 37.89
C MET A 1 41.81 -2.61 36.92
N LYS A 2 42.25 -1.38 37.08
CA LYS A 2 41.79 -0.24 36.19
C LYS A 2 42.58 -0.09 34.88
N LYS A 3 43.79 -0.60 34.71
CA LYS A 3 44.58 -0.50 33.47
C LYS A 3 44.15 -1.44 32.36
N ASN A 4 43.75 -2.66 32.71
CA ASN A 4 43.37 -3.68 31.71
C ASN A 4 41.98 -3.41 31.11
N THR A 5 41.06 -2.77 31.86
CA THR A 5 39.75 -2.40 31.37
C THR A 5 39.81 -1.27 30.32
N LEU A 6 40.73 -0.29 30.55
CA LEU A 6 40.93 0.81 29.62
C LEU A 6 41.55 0.34 28.30
N ILE A 7 42.52 -0.59 28.36
CA ILE A 7 43.13 -1.21 27.16
C ILE A 7 42.09 -1.98 26.38
N PHE A 8 41.18 -2.73 27.04
CA PHE A 8 40.12 -3.49 26.38
C PHE A 8 39.11 -2.58 25.68
N LEU A 9 38.76 -1.44 26.28
CA LEU A 9 37.88 -0.43 25.68
C LEU A 9 38.52 0.27 24.45
N ILE A 10 39.82 0.60 24.55
CA ILE A 10 40.56 1.21 23.45
C ILE A 10 40.72 0.20 22.28
N VAL A 11 41.00 -1.06 22.54
CA VAL A 11 41.06 -2.10 21.52
C VAL A 11 39.69 -2.32 20.87
N LEU A 12 38.60 -2.27 21.62
CA LEU A 12 37.23 -2.39 21.07
C LEU A 12 36.88 -1.19 20.18
N ILE A 13 37.24 0.04 20.58
CA ILE A 13 37.02 1.27 19.80
C ILE A 13 37.90 1.26 18.55
N VAL A 14 39.15 0.84 18.62
CA VAL A 14 40.06 0.72 17.47
C VAL A 14 39.58 -0.37 16.50
N PHE A 15 39.02 -1.48 17.02
CA PHE A 15 38.47 -2.56 16.20
C PHE A 15 37.23 -2.11 15.38
N VAL A 16 36.42 -1.20 15.94
CA VAL A 16 35.24 -0.64 15.26
C VAL A 16 35.63 0.45 14.23
N TRP A 17 36.79 1.13 14.41
CA TRP A 17 37.21 2.24 13.55
C TRP A 17 38.27 1.89 12.49
N VAL A 18 38.97 0.78 12.65
CA VAL A 18 40.15 0.43 11.81
C VAL A 18 39.88 -0.70 10.81
N LEU A 19 38.70 -1.35 10.86
CA LEU A 19 38.32 -2.32 9.80
C LEU A 19 37.33 -1.68 8.83
N PRO A 20 37.82 -1.12 7.70
CA PRO A 20 36.92 -0.62 6.63
C PRO A 20 35.89 -1.65 6.20
N GLY A 21 36.26 -2.92 6.17
CA GLY A 21 35.37 -4.03 5.80
C GLY A 21 34.21 -4.27 6.78
N TYR A 22 34.29 -3.84 8.04
CA TYR A 22 33.15 -3.98 8.97
C TYR A 22 32.06 -2.95 8.67
N ARG A 23 32.42 -1.71 8.29
CA ARG A 23 31.48 -0.69 7.82
C ARG A 23 30.83 -1.12 6.52
N GLU A 24 31.60 -1.58 5.53
CA GLU A 24 31.06 -2.08 4.27
C GLU A 24 30.12 -3.28 4.50
N SER A 25 30.48 -4.20 5.41
CA SER A 25 29.61 -5.33 5.77
C SER A 25 28.31 -4.88 6.44
N MET A 26 28.37 -3.87 7.33
CA MET A 26 27.16 -3.30 7.97
C MET A 26 26.33 -2.51 6.97
N ASP A 27 26.93 -1.81 6.03
CA ASP A 27 26.24 -1.09 4.97
C ASP A 27 25.57 -2.05 3.97
N ILE A 28 26.24 -3.18 3.67
CA ILE A 28 25.66 -4.26 2.88
C ILE A 28 24.47 -4.89 3.61
N ILE A 29 24.61 -5.23 4.89
CA ILE A 29 23.51 -5.80 5.69
C ILE A 29 22.35 -4.78 5.83
N ALA A 30 22.66 -3.52 6.08
CA ALA A 30 21.67 -2.45 6.13
C ALA A 30 20.98 -2.25 4.76
N GLY A 31 21.71 -2.48 3.65
CA GLY A 31 21.16 -2.49 2.30
C GLY A 31 20.15 -3.61 2.05
N PHE A 32 20.27 -4.76 2.73
CA PHE A 32 19.35 -5.88 2.63
C PHE A 32 18.16 -5.81 3.61
N THR A 33 18.23 -4.95 4.64
CA THR A 33 17.11 -4.78 5.57
C THR A 33 16.07 -3.86 4.96
N PRO A 34 14.80 -4.27 4.85
CA PRO A 34 13.73 -3.38 4.39
C PRO A 34 13.63 -2.14 5.27
N ALA A 35 13.38 -0.99 4.67
CA ALA A 35 13.13 0.25 5.41
C ALA A 35 11.77 0.23 6.11
N MET A 36 10.79 -0.44 5.49
CA MET A 36 9.48 -0.70 6.08
C MET A 36 8.81 -1.92 5.42
N THR A 37 7.82 -2.48 6.09
CA THR A 37 6.88 -3.46 5.53
C THR A 37 5.58 -2.77 5.17
N MET A 38 5.09 -2.99 3.96
CA MET A 38 3.80 -2.51 3.47
C MET A 38 2.97 -3.69 2.99
N VAL A 39 1.69 -3.73 3.36
CA VAL A 39 0.74 -4.64 2.73
C VAL A 39 -0.01 -3.89 1.64
N ILE A 40 -0.07 -4.47 0.45
CA ILE A 40 -0.86 -3.99 -0.68
C ILE A 40 -2.06 -4.92 -0.82
N ASP A 41 -3.23 -4.38 -0.56
CA ASP A 41 -4.49 -5.10 -0.69
C ASP A 41 -5.10 -4.82 -2.06
N ALA A 42 -5.04 -5.81 -2.95
CA ALA A 42 -5.73 -5.75 -4.24
C ALA A 42 -7.21 -6.07 -4.03
N GLY A 43 -8.07 -5.07 -4.05
CA GLY A 43 -9.50 -5.19 -3.79
C GLY A 43 -10.17 -6.27 -4.66
N HIS A 44 -11.17 -6.96 -4.08
CA HIS A 44 -11.94 -8.01 -4.75
C HIS A 44 -11.09 -9.24 -5.14
N GLY A 45 -11.59 -10.10 -6.04
CA GLY A 45 -10.89 -11.29 -6.52
C GLY A 45 -11.79 -12.53 -6.56
N GLY A 46 -11.46 -13.50 -7.39
CA GLY A 46 -12.23 -14.74 -7.54
C GLY A 46 -13.70 -14.49 -7.89
N GLN A 47 -14.60 -14.89 -6.98
CA GLN A 47 -16.06 -14.73 -7.17
C GLN A 47 -16.52 -13.27 -6.99
N ASP A 48 -15.78 -12.44 -6.24
CA ASP A 48 -16.07 -11.01 -6.10
C ASP A 48 -15.44 -10.23 -7.25
N SER A 49 -16.23 -9.86 -8.23
CA SER A 49 -15.77 -9.04 -9.36
C SER A 49 -15.48 -7.59 -8.99
N GLY A 50 -15.98 -7.10 -7.83
CA GLY A 50 -16.13 -5.69 -7.58
C GLY A 50 -17.15 -5.04 -8.53
N ALA A 51 -17.03 -3.74 -8.75
CA ALA A 51 -17.82 -3.05 -9.75
C ALA A 51 -17.51 -3.58 -11.16
N CYS A 52 -18.53 -3.51 -12.04
CA CYS A 52 -18.40 -3.87 -13.44
C CYS A 52 -18.79 -2.68 -14.31
N ALA A 53 -17.90 -2.28 -15.21
CA ALA A 53 -18.21 -1.27 -16.22
C ALA A 53 -19.22 -1.82 -17.26
N LYS A 54 -19.83 -0.91 -18.03
CA LYS A 54 -20.81 -1.29 -19.08
C LYS A 54 -20.22 -2.21 -20.17
N ASP A 55 -18.92 -2.14 -20.41
CA ASP A 55 -18.21 -2.98 -21.39
C ASP A 55 -17.80 -4.34 -20.82
N GLY A 56 -18.15 -4.63 -19.57
CA GLY A 56 -17.82 -5.87 -18.88
C GLY A 56 -16.47 -5.87 -18.15
N THR A 57 -15.73 -4.76 -18.17
CA THR A 57 -14.48 -4.60 -17.41
C THR A 57 -14.75 -4.70 -15.92
N LYS A 58 -14.05 -5.59 -15.23
CA LYS A 58 -14.23 -5.88 -13.80
C LYS A 58 -13.16 -5.16 -12.98
N GLU A 59 -13.57 -4.58 -11.85
CA GLU A 59 -12.70 -3.90 -10.90
C GLU A 59 -11.52 -4.77 -10.47
N LYS A 60 -11.78 -6.02 -10.08
CA LYS A 60 -10.77 -6.97 -9.57
C LYS A 60 -9.54 -7.13 -10.45
N SER A 61 -9.69 -7.01 -11.76
CA SER A 61 -8.59 -7.19 -12.72
C SER A 61 -7.65 -5.99 -12.73
N ILE A 62 -8.21 -4.80 -12.70
CA ILE A 62 -7.45 -3.54 -12.70
C ILE A 62 -6.79 -3.31 -11.33
N THR A 63 -7.51 -3.58 -10.24
CA THR A 63 -6.95 -3.45 -8.88
C THR A 63 -5.73 -4.35 -8.69
N LEU A 64 -5.79 -5.60 -9.18
CA LEU A 64 -4.65 -6.51 -9.13
C LEU A 64 -3.46 -6.00 -9.97
N SER A 65 -3.74 -5.46 -11.16
CA SER A 65 -2.69 -4.93 -12.04
C SER A 65 -1.97 -3.75 -11.40
N ILE A 66 -2.72 -2.75 -10.92
CA ILE A 66 -2.14 -1.57 -10.23
C ILE A 66 -1.38 -1.99 -8.97
N ALA A 67 -1.92 -2.93 -8.18
CA ALA A 67 -1.28 -3.43 -6.97
C ALA A 67 0.07 -4.11 -7.29
N LYS A 68 0.16 -4.89 -8.36
CA LYS A 68 1.43 -5.48 -8.82
C LYS A 68 2.46 -4.44 -9.27
N PHE A 69 2.02 -3.39 -9.97
CA PHE A 69 2.92 -2.28 -10.30
C PHE A 69 3.39 -1.54 -9.05
N LEU A 70 2.50 -1.33 -8.07
CA LEU A 70 2.89 -0.72 -6.80
C LEU A 70 3.90 -1.59 -6.03
N GLN A 71 3.72 -2.92 -6.02
CA GLN A 71 4.68 -3.86 -5.43
C GLN A 71 6.06 -3.74 -6.10
N LYS A 72 6.09 -3.64 -7.42
CA LYS A 72 7.34 -3.46 -8.17
C LYS A 72 8.02 -2.13 -7.86
N GLU A 73 7.26 -1.04 -7.78
CA GLU A 73 7.81 0.28 -7.42
C GLU A 73 8.33 0.31 -5.98
N ALA A 74 7.67 -0.38 -5.05
CA ALA A 74 8.06 -0.46 -3.64
C ALA A 74 9.48 -1.01 -3.46
N ALA A 75 9.89 -1.98 -4.27
CA ALA A 75 11.23 -2.55 -4.24
C ALA A 75 12.33 -1.50 -4.46
N GLY A 76 12.07 -0.50 -5.32
CA GLY A 76 12.98 0.61 -5.58
C GLY A 76 13.17 1.57 -4.38
N TYR A 77 12.40 1.41 -3.31
CA TYR A 77 12.49 2.20 -2.07
C TYR A 77 12.85 1.35 -0.84
N ARG A 78 13.31 0.12 -1.04
CA ARG A 78 13.57 -0.85 0.04
C ARG A 78 12.35 -1.13 0.90
N VAL A 79 11.16 -1.11 0.32
CA VAL A 79 9.91 -1.48 0.98
C VAL A 79 9.64 -2.97 0.74
N SER A 80 9.47 -3.73 1.81
CA SER A 80 8.98 -5.11 1.74
C SER A 80 7.47 -5.07 1.51
N ALA A 81 7.03 -5.33 0.30
CA ALA A 81 5.63 -5.27 -0.09
C ALA A 81 5.01 -6.67 -0.11
N VAL A 82 4.07 -6.93 0.79
CA VAL A 82 3.27 -8.15 0.87
C VAL A 82 1.93 -7.91 0.18
N MET A 83 1.56 -8.78 -0.76
CA MET A 83 0.27 -8.71 -1.44
C MET A 83 -0.79 -9.56 -0.70
N THR A 84 -2.03 -9.07 -0.61
CA THR A 84 -3.13 -9.92 -0.11
C THR A 84 -3.52 -11.02 -1.08
N ARG A 85 -3.37 -10.79 -2.38
CA ARG A 85 -3.50 -11.79 -3.45
C ARG A 85 -2.57 -11.46 -4.61
N GLU A 86 -2.08 -12.49 -5.28
CA GLU A 86 -1.21 -12.36 -6.47
C GLU A 86 -1.88 -12.84 -7.75
N GLY A 87 -3.05 -13.47 -7.64
CA GLY A 87 -3.87 -13.99 -8.73
C GLY A 87 -5.29 -13.45 -8.70
N ASP A 88 -6.13 -13.97 -9.61
CA ASP A 88 -7.58 -13.75 -9.58
C ASP A 88 -8.24 -14.74 -8.63
N ASP A 89 -7.78 -14.76 -7.38
CA ASP A 89 -8.24 -15.68 -6.35
C ASP A 89 -9.15 -14.95 -5.36
N GLY A 90 -10.19 -15.62 -4.89
CA GLY A 90 -10.88 -15.24 -3.67
C GLY A 90 -10.13 -15.81 -2.48
N LEU A 91 -10.01 -15.04 -1.42
CA LEU A 91 -9.36 -15.51 -0.20
C LEU A 91 -10.34 -16.28 0.68
N TYR A 92 -9.80 -17.19 1.47
CA TYR A 92 -10.58 -18.03 2.37
C TYR A 92 -9.99 -17.94 3.76
N ASP A 93 -10.85 -17.78 4.77
CA ASP A 93 -10.46 -18.04 6.16
C ASP A 93 -10.58 -19.55 6.47
N ASP A 94 -10.00 -19.98 7.57
CA ASP A 94 -10.04 -21.41 7.98
C ASP A 94 -11.46 -21.96 8.18
N TYR A 95 -12.44 -21.09 8.36
CA TYR A 95 -13.86 -21.43 8.52
C TYR A 95 -14.64 -21.50 7.21
N SER A 96 -14.21 -20.79 6.18
CA SER A 96 -14.91 -20.72 4.88
C SER A 96 -14.54 -21.87 3.94
N THR A 97 -13.46 -22.61 4.20
CA THR A 97 -13.03 -23.74 3.37
C THR A 97 -14.09 -24.87 3.29
N ALA A 98 -14.88 -25.08 4.35
CA ALA A 98 -15.92 -26.10 4.39
C ALA A 98 -17.25 -25.66 3.74
N SER A 99 -17.55 -24.35 3.70
CA SER A 99 -18.80 -23.77 3.20
C SER A 99 -18.67 -23.01 1.87
N GLY A 100 -17.46 -22.98 1.29
CA GLY A 100 -17.17 -22.23 0.08
C GLY A 100 -16.85 -20.75 0.38
N TRP A 101 -16.55 -20.00 -0.68
CA TRP A 101 -16.19 -18.59 -0.57
C TRP A 101 -17.36 -17.75 -0.06
N THR A 102 -17.06 -16.83 0.85
CA THR A 102 -17.97 -15.78 1.32
C THR A 102 -17.24 -14.44 1.38
N LYS A 103 -17.96 -13.34 1.14
CA LYS A 103 -17.37 -11.99 1.25
C LYS A 103 -16.81 -11.70 2.65
N VAL A 104 -17.46 -12.19 3.69
CA VAL A 104 -17.01 -12.02 5.08
C VAL A 104 -15.73 -12.84 5.32
N GLY A 105 -15.66 -14.07 4.82
CA GLY A 105 -14.47 -14.92 4.89
C GLY A 105 -13.28 -14.28 4.18
N ASP A 106 -13.50 -13.77 2.95
CA ASP A 106 -12.49 -13.07 2.17
C ASP A 106 -11.94 -11.85 2.93
N MET A 107 -12.80 -11.02 3.49
CA MET A 107 -12.40 -9.86 4.29
C MET A 107 -11.61 -10.24 5.55
N LYS A 108 -11.98 -11.33 6.22
CA LYS A 108 -11.23 -11.85 7.38
C LYS A 108 -9.85 -12.38 6.96
N ALA A 109 -9.78 -13.14 5.86
CA ALA A 109 -8.51 -13.65 5.35
C ALA A 109 -7.54 -12.51 4.99
N ARG A 110 -8.03 -11.45 4.32
CA ARG A 110 -7.24 -10.23 4.08
C ARG A 110 -6.70 -9.63 5.37
N ARG A 111 -7.57 -9.50 6.38
CA ARG A 111 -7.18 -8.95 7.67
C ARG A 111 -6.13 -9.83 8.38
N MET A 112 -6.24 -11.15 8.31
CA MET A 112 -5.23 -12.06 8.87
C MET A 112 -3.87 -11.86 8.20
N ILE A 113 -3.80 -11.76 6.86
CA ILE A 113 -2.56 -11.46 6.14
C ILE A 113 -1.95 -10.12 6.61
N MET A 114 -2.78 -9.10 6.81
CA MET A 114 -2.34 -7.80 7.31
C MET A 114 -1.77 -7.90 8.73
N ASP A 115 -2.48 -8.56 9.65
CA ASP A 115 -2.05 -8.69 11.04
C ASP A 115 -0.78 -9.54 11.17
N ASP A 116 -0.67 -10.64 10.43
CA ASP A 116 0.50 -11.53 10.45
C ASP A 116 1.75 -10.85 9.86
N SER A 117 1.57 -10.01 8.86
CA SER A 117 2.66 -9.26 8.22
C SER A 117 3.22 -8.14 9.09
N LYS A 118 2.50 -7.70 10.13
CA LYS A 118 2.86 -6.60 11.04
C LYS A 118 3.39 -5.36 10.27
N PRO A 119 2.63 -4.84 9.29
CA PRO A 119 3.12 -3.76 8.45
C PRO A 119 3.10 -2.42 9.19
N GLN A 120 3.89 -1.46 8.70
CA GLN A 120 3.74 -0.06 9.06
C GLN A 120 2.58 0.59 8.30
N LEU A 121 2.30 0.12 7.07
CA LEU A 121 1.28 0.68 6.19
C LEU A 121 0.51 -0.42 5.46
N VAL A 122 -0.81 -0.24 5.36
CA VAL A 122 -1.67 -1.00 4.44
C VAL A 122 -2.26 -0.05 3.40
N VAL A 123 -2.12 -0.39 2.12
CA VAL A 123 -2.72 0.33 1.00
C VAL A 123 -3.70 -0.58 0.29
N SER A 124 -5.00 -0.28 0.39
CA SER A 124 -6.06 -1.01 -0.30
C SER A 124 -6.39 -0.32 -1.62
N ILE A 125 -6.27 -1.04 -2.73
CA ILE A 125 -6.46 -0.55 -4.10
C ILE A 125 -7.84 -0.97 -4.61
N HIS A 126 -8.64 0.01 -4.99
CA HIS A 126 -10.01 -0.12 -5.46
C HIS A 126 -10.31 0.75 -6.67
N LEU A 127 -11.46 0.55 -7.26
CA LEU A 127 -12.04 1.44 -8.27
C LEU A 127 -13.46 1.82 -7.86
N ASN A 128 -13.78 3.08 -7.98
CA ASN A 128 -15.10 3.60 -7.67
C ASN A 128 -16.09 3.36 -8.84
N SER A 129 -17.36 3.55 -8.57
CA SER A 129 -18.41 3.55 -9.58
C SER A 129 -19.62 4.39 -9.12
N PHE A 130 -20.17 5.19 -10.02
CA PHE A 130 -21.36 5.99 -9.75
C PHE A 130 -22.22 6.10 -11.01
N PHE A 131 -22.93 5.03 -11.35
CA PHE A 131 -23.69 4.91 -12.60
C PHE A 131 -24.95 5.83 -12.68
N SER A 132 -25.36 6.47 -11.59
CA SER A 132 -26.41 7.48 -11.62
C SER A 132 -25.94 8.82 -12.17
N ASP A 133 -24.62 9.08 -12.20
CA ASP A 133 -24.02 10.24 -12.82
C ASP A 133 -22.60 9.86 -13.32
N GLU A 134 -22.51 9.55 -14.60
CA GLU A 134 -21.26 9.11 -15.23
C GLU A 134 -20.25 10.26 -15.45
N SER A 135 -20.62 11.50 -15.17
CA SER A 135 -19.69 12.65 -15.20
C SER A 135 -18.76 12.66 -13.98
N VAL A 136 -19.07 11.91 -12.92
CA VAL A 136 -18.24 11.79 -11.72
C VAL A 136 -16.98 10.98 -12.07
N HIS A 137 -15.81 11.57 -11.85
CA HIS A 137 -14.52 11.01 -12.25
C HIS A 137 -13.39 11.33 -11.27
N GLY A 138 -12.22 10.74 -11.49
CA GLY A 138 -10.96 11.03 -10.81
C GLY A 138 -10.69 10.17 -9.57
N ALA A 139 -9.42 10.02 -9.22
CA ALA A 139 -8.97 9.24 -8.08
C ALA A 139 -9.45 9.83 -6.76
N GLN A 140 -9.91 8.98 -5.84
CA GLN A 140 -10.40 9.35 -4.51
C GLN A 140 -9.63 8.62 -3.43
N ILE A 141 -9.08 9.34 -2.47
CA ILE A 141 -8.36 8.73 -1.34
C ILE A 141 -9.23 8.82 -0.09
N PHE A 142 -9.40 7.67 0.55
CA PHE A 142 -10.00 7.56 1.88
C PHE A 142 -8.95 7.18 2.91
N TYR A 143 -9.03 7.78 4.09
CA TYR A 143 -8.19 7.42 5.22
C TYR A 143 -9.03 6.94 6.40
N PRO A 144 -8.60 5.87 7.12
CA PRO A 144 -9.35 5.34 8.25
C PRO A 144 -9.33 6.30 9.43
N THR A 145 -10.49 6.42 10.07
CA THR A 145 -10.68 7.21 11.29
C THR A 145 -10.92 6.34 12.53
N ASN A 146 -10.69 5.04 12.41
CA ASN A 146 -10.71 4.08 13.51
C ASN A 146 -9.33 4.05 14.15
N GLY A 147 -9.19 4.52 15.36
CA GLY A 147 -7.92 4.51 16.07
C GLY A 147 -7.76 5.71 16.99
N SER A 148 -6.55 5.88 17.54
CA SER A 148 -6.23 7.04 18.35
C SER A 148 -6.24 8.33 17.50
N PRO A 149 -6.43 9.50 18.10
CA PRO A 149 -6.31 10.78 17.38
C PRO A 149 -4.98 10.93 16.64
N GLU A 150 -3.89 10.38 17.21
CA GLU A 150 -2.57 10.39 16.58
C GLU A 150 -2.54 9.54 15.31
N THR A 151 -3.08 8.32 15.35
CA THR A 151 -3.18 7.43 14.17
C THR A 151 -4.01 8.07 13.07
N VAL A 152 -5.15 8.67 13.43
CA VAL A 152 -6.01 9.38 12.47
C VAL A 152 -5.27 10.52 11.80
N ALA A 153 -4.53 11.34 12.57
CA ALA A 153 -3.74 12.44 12.02
C ALA A 153 -2.61 11.97 11.10
N LYS A 154 -1.96 10.83 11.42
CA LYS A 154 -0.96 10.20 10.53
C LYS A 154 -1.57 9.76 9.20
N ASN A 155 -2.72 9.06 9.26
CA ASN A 155 -3.44 8.61 8.08
C ASN A 155 -3.89 9.79 7.20
N GLU A 156 -4.39 10.87 7.81
CA GLU A 156 -4.78 12.09 7.09
C GLU A 156 -3.57 12.75 6.41
N THR A 157 -2.44 12.86 7.11
CA THR A 157 -1.21 13.44 6.56
C THR A 157 -0.71 12.62 5.37
N LEU A 158 -0.69 11.30 5.49
CA LEU A 158 -0.33 10.39 4.42
C LEU A 158 -1.27 10.56 3.21
N ALA A 159 -2.59 10.61 3.44
CA ALA A 159 -3.58 10.80 2.39
C ALA A 159 -3.38 12.13 1.64
N ARG A 160 -3.07 13.22 2.35
CA ARG A 160 -2.77 14.53 1.75
C ARG A 160 -1.50 14.49 0.91
N THR A 161 -0.43 13.87 1.42
CA THR A 161 0.84 13.75 0.71
C THR A 161 0.67 12.94 -0.57
N VAL A 162 -0.01 11.80 -0.49
CA VAL A 162 -0.30 10.94 -1.66
C VAL A 162 -1.17 11.68 -2.67
N LYS A 163 -2.25 12.36 -2.22
CA LYS A 163 -3.11 13.16 -3.10
C LYS A 163 -2.30 14.20 -3.88
N GLU A 164 -1.43 14.94 -3.19
CA GLU A 164 -0.65 15.99 -3.83
C GLU A 164 0.30 15.44 -4.91
N LEU A 165 0.93 14.29 -4.65
CA LEU A 165 1.78 13.63 -5.64
C LEU A 165 0.96 13.10 -6.84
N LEU A 166 -0.20 12.49 -6.60
CA LEU A 166 -1.09 12.08 -7.68
C LEU A 166 -1.52 13.28 -8.53
N ARG A 167 -1.92 14.40 -7.90
CA ARG A 167 -2.33 15.62 -8.61
C ARG A 167 -1.22 16.21 -9.48
N THR A 168 0.03 16.18 -9.01
CA THR A 168 1.17 16.78 -9.74
C THR A 168 1.74 15.86 -10.81
N GLU A 169 1.81 14.55 -10.57
CA GLU A 169 2.39 13.57 -11.49
C GLU A 169 1.37 13.05 -12.51
N LEU A 170 0.09 13.08 -12.16
CA LEU A 170 -1.01 12.59 -12.99
C LEU A 170 -2.19 13.58 -13.00
N PRO A 171 -2.07 14.72 -13.70
CA PRO A 171 -3.13 15.72 -13.73
C PRO A 171 -4.50 15.17 -14.17
N ASN A 172 -4.50 14.16 -15.02
CA ASN A 172 -5.72 13.51 -15.52
C ASN A 172 -6.40 12.60 -14.47
N ALA A 173 -5.71 12.25 -13.36
CA ALA A 173 -6.32 11.49 -12.27
C ALA A 173 -7.35 12.31 -11.46
N GLY A 174 -7.55 13.58 -11.80
CA GLY A 174 -8.49 14.48 -11.13
C GLY A 174 -7.95 15.06 -9.83
N ASP A 175 -8.73 15.98 -9.25
CA ASP A 175 -8.35 16.69 -8.00
C ASP A 175 -9.45 16.55 -6.94
N ARG A 176 -9.84 15.29 -6.62
CA ARG A 176 -10.84 15.04 -5.58
C ARG A 176 -10.23 15.23 -4.19
N ILE A 177 -11.05 15.71 -3.23
CA ILE A 177 -10.61 15.86 -1.85
C ILE A 177 -10.38 14.49 -1.20
N ILE A 178 -9.46 14.43 -0.24
CA ILE A 178 -9.35 13.25 0.63
C ILE A 178 -10.56 13.18 1.57
N LEU A 179 -11.00 11.99 1.92
CA LEU A 179 -12.17 11.80 2.78
C LEU A 179 -11.87 10.89 3.97
N PRO A 180 -12.29 11.29 5.19
CA PRO A 180 -12.30 10.39 6.33
C PRO A 180 -13.31 9.27 6.09
N LYS A 181 -12.96 8.05 6.46
CA LYS A 181 -13.88 6.90 6.38
C LYS A 181 -13.81 6.08 7.65
N LYS A 182 -14.93 5.98 8.33
CA LYS A 182 -15.15 5.10 9.48
C LYS A 182 -15.64 3.74 8.97
N ASP A 183 -15.52 2.73 9.80
CA ASP A 183 -16.12 1.41 9.57
C ASP A 183 -15.60 0.63 8.34
N MET A 184 -14.38 0.89 7.89
CA MET A 184 -13.68 0.00 6.95
C MET A 184 -13.20 -1.25 7.69
N PHE A 185 -13.73 -2.42 7.33
CA PHE A 185 -13.49 -3.69 8.04
C PHE A 185 -11.99 -3.99 8.21
N ILE A 186 -11.20 -3.86 7.14
CA ILE A 186 -9.76 -4.18 7.15
C ILE A 186 -8.93 -3.23 8.03
N PHE A 187 -9.43 -2.04 8.34
CA PHE A 187 -8.77 -1.04 9.19
C PHE A 187 -9.36 -0.96 10.60
N ARG A 188 -10.33 -1.80 10.95
CA ARG A 188 -10.93 -1.80 12.28
C ARG A 188 -9.91 -2.28 13.30
N GLU A 189 -9.68 -1.47 14.36
CA GLU A 189 -8.69 -1.77 15.41
C GLU A 189 -7.28 -2.09 14.87
N ALA A 190 -6.90 -1.47 13.76
CA ALA A 190 -5.61 -1.69 13.13
C ALA A 190 -4.47 -1.02 13.92
N ALA A 191 -3.35 -1.75 14.04
CA ALA A 191 -2.11 -1.25 14.62
C ALA A 191 -1.15 -0.63 13.56
N PHE A 192 -1.63 -0.44 12.34
CA PHE A 192 -0.89 0.07 11.19
C PHE A 192 -1.58 1.29 10.58
N ASP A 193 -0.81 2.13 9.88
CA ASP A 193 -1.35 3.22 9.09
C ASP A 193 -2.08 2.67 7.86
N GLY A 194 -3.06 3.41 7.32
CA GLY A 194 -3.89 2.89 6.25
C GLY A 194 -4.37 3.92 5.23
N LEU A 195 -4.48 3.49 3.98
CA LEU A 195 -5.18 4.18 2.90
C LEU A 195 -6.07 3.22 2.13
N LEU A 196 -7.23 3.70 1.70
CA LEU A 196 -7.99 3.10 0.63
C LEU A 196 -7.97 4.06 -0.56
N VAL A 197 -7.49 3.58 -1.70
CA VAL A 197 -7.28 4.36 -2.91
C VAL A 197 -8.21 3.85 -4.00
N GLU A 198 -9.22 4.67 -4.31
CA GLU A 198 -10.09 4.51 -5.48
C GLU A 198 -9.38 5.16 -6.66
N CYS A 199 -8.82 4.36 -7.57
CA CYS A 199 -7.92 4.86 -8.61
C CYS A 199 -8.64 5.61 -9.75
N GLY A 200 -9.96 5.61 -9.77
CA GLY A 200 -10.85 6.26 -10.74
C GLY A 200 -12.21 5.61 -10.73
N PHE A 201 -13.12 6.06 -11.60
CA PHE A 201 -14.50 5.60 -11.69
C PHE A 201 -14.73 4.71 -12.90
N LEU A 202 -15.08 3.44 -12.69
CA LEU A 202 -15.49 2.52 -13.77
C LEU A 202 -16.76 2.96 -14.52
N SER A 203 -17.56 3.84 -13.92
CA SER A 203 -18.75 4.44 -14.53
C SER A 203 -18.44 5.58 -15.48
N ASN A 204 -17.27 6.23 -15.36
CA ASN A 204 -16.86 7.33 -16.20
C ASN A 204 -16.07 6.81 -17.42
N PRO A 205 -16.43 7.17 -18.66
CA PRO A 205 -15.77 6.65 -19.87
C PRO A 205 -14.29 7.04 -19.97
N ASP A 206 -13.91 8.25 -19.56
CA ASP A 206 -12.52 8.71 -19.64
C ASP A 206 -11.65 8.03 -18.60
N ASP A 207 -12.12 7.92 -17.33
CA ASP A 207 -11.46 7.15 -16.30
C ASP A 207 -11.31 5.69 -16.71
N LEU A 208 -12.37 5.05 -17.23
CA LEU A 208 -12.34 3.66 -17.69
C LEU A 208 -11.28 3.44 -18.77
N ASN A 209 -11.19 4.34 -19.75
CA ASN A 209 -10.19 4.26 -20.80
C ASN A 209 -8.76 4.35 -20.23
N MET A 210 -8.50 5.31 -19.32
CA MET A 210 -7.22 5.43 -18.62
C MET A 210 -6.91 4.20 -17.76
N LEU A 211 -7.88 3.75 -16.96
CA LEU A 211 -7.72 2.60 -16.07
C LEU A 211 -7.43 1.29 -16.80
N LYS A 212 -7.85 1.15 -18.07
CA LYS A 212 -7.52 0.00 -18.94
C LYS A 212 -6.14 0.09 -19.58
N ASP A 213 -5.54 1.29 -19.61
CA ASP A 213 -4.21 1.52 -20.16
C ASP A 213 -3.13 1.09 -19.15
N GLU A 214 -2.27 0.17 -19.56
CA GLU A 214 -1.20 -0.35 -18.71
C GLU A 214 -0.17 0.72 -18.33
N GLU A 215 0.14 1.64 -19.24
CA GLU A 215 1.11 2.72 -18.96
C GLU A 215 0.53 3.73 -17.96
N TYR A 216 -0.78 3.97 -18.01
CA TYR A 216 -1.44 4.77 -16.97
C TYR A 216 -1.41 4.05 -15.62
N GLN A 217 -1.69 2.74 -15.56
CA GLN A 217 -1.63 1.95 -14.32
C GLN A 217 -0.22 1.97 -13.70
N LYS A 218 0.84 1.84 -14.52
CA LYS A 218 2.24 1.95 -14.09
C LYS A 218 2.52 3.35 -13.52
N SER A 219 2.10 4.38 -14.24
CA SER A 219 2.29 5.77 -13.83
C SER A 219 1.55 6.08 -12.53
N PHE A 220 0.32 5.55 -12.37
CA PHE A 220 -0.46 5.69 -11.15
C PHE A 220 0.25 5.03 -9.96
N ALA A 221 0.71 3.79 -10.11
CA ALA A 221 1.45 3.08 -9.08
C ALA A 221 2.75 3.80 -8.69
N ALA A 222 3.49 4.34 -9.67
CA ALA A 222 4.71 5.11 -9.43
C ALA A 222 4.43 6.40 -8.65
N ALA A 223 3.40 7.17 -9.02
CA ALA A 223 3.01 8.39 -8.33
C ALA A 223 2.52 8.09 -6.89
N LEU A 224 1.73 7.03 -6.71
CA LEU A 224 1.29 6.54 -5.41
C LEU A 224 2.49 6.18 -4.53
N MET A 225 3.45 5.43 -5.06
CA MET A 225 4.66 5.06 -4.31
C MET A 225 5.52 6.28 -3.96
N LYS A 226 5.66 7.26 -4.85
CA LYS A 226 6.35 8.52 -4.55
C LYS A 226 5.69 9.27 -3.39
N GLY A 227 4.35 9.32 -3.35
CA GLY A 227 3.60 9.93 -2.25
C GLY A 227 3.84 9.23 -0.92
N ILE A 228 3.81 7.89 -0.92
CA ILE A 228 4.14 7.07 0.25
C ILE A 228 5.59 7.33 0.68
N ALA A 229 6.54 7.27 -0.25
CA ALA A 229 7.95 7.50 0.03
C ALA A 229 8.21 8.89 0.62
N ALA A 230 7.57 9.92 0.10
CA ALA A 230 7.68 11.29 0.64
C ALA A 230 7.18 11.36 2.08
N ASN A 231 6.05 10.72 2.40
CA ASN A 231 5.49 10.72 3.76
C ASN A 231 6.38 9.99 4.77
N TYR A 232 7.00 8.89 4.38
CA TYR A 232 7.86 8.07 5.25
C TYR A 232 9.37 8.39 5.10
N ASN A 233 9.72 9.46 4.38
CA ASN A 233 11.12 9.86 4.11
C ASN A 233 11.98 8.73 3.52
N LEU A 234 11.39 7.90 2.67
CA LEU A 234 12.11 6.83 1.98
C LEU A 234 12.90 7.37 0.79
N LYS A 235 14.11 6.87 0.61
CA LYS A 235 14.96 7.21 -0.53
C LYS A 235 14.85 6.12 -1.60
N LYS A 236 14.74 6.54 -2.85
CA LYS A 236 14.84 5.63 -3.98
C LYS A 236 16.28 5.11 -4.10
N LEU A 237 16.44 3.81 -4.39
CA LEU A 237 17.73 3.17 -4.63
C LEU A 237 18.39 3.66 -5.92
#